data_c0073e54088f53628f3bd6ce0d5a29ed
#
_entry.id   c0073e54088f53628f3bd6ce0d5a29ed
#
_cell.length_a   1.000
_cell.length_b   1.000
_cell.length_c   1.000
_cell.angle_alpha   90.00
_cell.angle_beta   90.00
_cell.angle_gamma   90.00
#
_symmetry.space_group_name_H-M   'P 1'
#
loop_
_entity.id
_entity.type
_entity.pdbx_description
1 polymer ?
#
loop_
_entity_poly.entity_id
_entity_poly.type
_entity_poly.pdbx_seq_one_letter_code
_entity_poly.pdbx_strand_id
1 'polypeptide(L)'
;MARTVDPARHEARRLVIIDAALTVFAERGYDGTTTAAICRQAGIGSGTFFHYFPTKLDVLLAILALGIEEVREAGAVYADRTDPLGVLLDIIRQGADDAAEPRMPGFVRAVGGVMTQPDIAAKLDEDARTQRDLILPWVEKAQRAGEIRTDLTPDRITSWLYLLTGGFLGRIAVEENFTAQAEKATLVETARRFLAP
;
A
#
# COMPACT_ATOMS: atom_id res chain seq x y z
N MET A 1 38.38 -8.32 -17.06
CA MET A 1 37.25 -9.24 -16.62
C MET A 1 36.13 -8.38 -16.09
N ALA A 2 34.97 -8.37 -16.75
CA ALA A 2 33.79 -7.69 -16.26
C ALA A 2 33.34 -8.39 -14.98
N ARG A 3 33.29 -7.66 -13.87
CA ARG A 3 32.82 -8.15 -12.56
C ARG A 3 31.30 -8.40 -12.69
N THR A 4 30.89 -9.65 -12.80
CA THR A 4 29.47 -10.02 -12.84
C THR A 4 28.81 -9.48 -11.57
N VAL A 5 27.85 -8.58 -11.72
CA VAL A 5 27.06 -8.06 -10.60
C VAL A 5 26.23 -9.22 -10.09
N ASP A 6 26.37 -9.57 -8.82
CA ASP A 6 25.52 -10.54 -8.14
C ASP A 6 24.08 -9.97 -8.05
N PRO A 7 23.10 -10.55 -8.74
CA PRO A 7 21.73 -10.01 -8.78
C PRO A 7 21.10 -9.91 -7.40
N ALA A 8 21.34 -10.88 -6.51
CA ALA A 8 20.79 -10.88 -5.16
C ALA A 8 21.38 -9.74 -4.32
N ARG A 9 22.68 -9.48 -4.44
CA ARG A 9 23.33 -8.35 -3.76
C ARG A 9 22.89 -7.00 -4.33
N HIS A 10 22.63 -6.94 -5.62
CA HIS A 10 22.12 -5.74 -6.26
C HIS A 10 20.72 -5.42 -5.72
N GLU A 11 19.81 -6.39 -5.70
CA GLU A 11 18.45 -6.18 -5.19
C GLU A 11 18.43 -5.87 -3.70
N ALA A 12 19.20 -6.56 -2.87
CA ALA A 12 19.31 -6.24 -1.45
C ALA A 12 19.76 -4.78 -1.22
N ARG A 13 20.70 -4.25 -2.02
CA ARG A 13 21.13 -2.86 -1.94
C ARG A 13 20.02 -1.90 -2.39
N ARG A 14 19.29 -2.26 -3.44
CA ARG A 14 18.13 -1.49 -3.92
C ARG A 14 17.08 -1.33 -2.82
N LEU A 15 16.72 -2.41 -2.13
CA LEU A 15 15.76 -2.40 -1.04
C LEU A 15 16.21 -1.54 0.15
N VAL A 16 17.51 -1.54 0.50
CA VAL A 16 18.06 -0.64 1.53
C VAL A 16 17.84 0.83 1.17
N ILE A 17 17.98 1.20 -0.10
CA ILE A 17 17.77 2.59 -0.55
C ILE A 17 16.27 2.93 -0.48
N ILE A 18 15.40 2.02 -0.87
CA ILE A 18 13.94 2.17 -0.82
C ILE A 18 13.46 2.37 0.62
N ASP A 19 13.91 1.53 1.56
CA ASP A 19 13.55 1.65 2.98
C ASP A 19 14.02 2.97 3.59
N ALA A 20 15.26 3.37 3.29
CA ALA A 20 15.79 4.68 3.70
C ALA A 20 14.98 5.85 3.11
N ALA A 21 14.56 5.74 1.85
CA ALA A 21 13.75 6.76 1.20
C ALA A 21 12.34 6.84 1.81
N LEU A 22 11.71 5.71 2.10
CA LEU A 22 10.43 5.65 2.82
C LEU A 22 10.51 6.42 4.14
N THR A 23 11.55 6.18 4.93
CA THR A 23 11.79 6.89 6.19
C THR A 23 11.89 8.41 5.98
N VAL A 24 12.72 8.85 5.02
CA VAL A 24 12.93 10.29 4.77
C VAL A 24 11.65 10.95 4.20
N PHE A 25 10.91 10.28 3.32
CA PHE A 25 9.62 10.79 2.83
C PHE A 25 8.59 10.91 3.95
N ALA A 26 8.51 9.93 4.82
CA ALA A 26 7.59 9.97 5.96
C ALA A 26 7.87 11.12 6.92
N GLU A 27 9.16 11.41 7.18
CA GLU A 27 9.58 12.48 8.08
C GLU A 27 9.44 13.89 7.47
N ARG A 28 9.72 14.06 6.17
CA ARG A 28 9.94 15.38 5.54
C ARG A 28 8.94 15.73 4.45
N GLY A 29 8.07 14.82 4.10
CA GLY A 29 7.25 14.93 2.90
C GLY A 29 8.07 14.81 1.62
N TYR A 30 7.41 14.85 0.47
CA TYR A 30 8.10 14.74 -0.82
C TYR A 30 9.00 15.94 -1.11
N ASP A 31 8.49 17.18 -0.95
CA ASP A 31 9.23 18.40 -1.30
C ASP A 31 10.43 18.62 -0.37
N GLY A 32 10.29 18.30 0.93
CA GLY A 32 11.38 18.41 1.91
C GLY A 32 12.44 17.32 1.80
N THR A 33 12.18 16.27 1.01
CA THR A 33 13.13 15.16 0.78
C THR A 33 14.14 15.50 -0.31
N THR A 34 15.43 15.27 -0.01
CA THR A 34 16.53 15.38 -0.97
C THR A 34 17.24 14.05 -1.15
N THR A 35 17.84 13.80 -2.32
CA THR A 35 18.67 12.61 -2.57
C THR A 35 19.83 12.52 -1.58
N ALA A 36 20.39 13.63 -1.16
CA ALA A 36 21.45 13.66 -0.14
C ALA A 36 20.95 13.19 1.25
N ALA A 37 19.69 13.50 1.61
CA ALA A 37 19.09 12.99 2.84
C ALA A 37 18.86 11.47 2.77
N ILE A 38 18.39 10.96 1.63
CA ILE A 38 18.22 9.51 1.41
C ILE A 38 19.59 8.80 1.46
N CYS A 39 20.63 9.34 0.79
CA CYS A 39 21.97 8.78 0.84
C CYS A 39 22.51 8.66 2.27
N ARG A 40 22.31 9.70 3.08
CA ARG A 40 22.74 9.73 4.48
C ARG A 40 21.98 8.68 5.31
N GLN A 41 20.67 8.55 5.14
CA GLN A 41 19.84 7.56 5.81
C GLN A 41 20.23 6.13 5.42
N ALA A 42 20.52 5.89 4.13
CA ALA A 42 20.94 4.58 3.61
C ALA A 42 22.42 4.23 3.86
N GLY A 43 23.23 5.17 4.38
CA GLY A 43 24.67 4.98 4.58
C GLY A 43 25.43 4.76 3.25
N ILE A 44 25.05 5.46 2.17
CA ILE A 44 25.64 5.33 0.83
C ILE A 44 26.12 6.67 0.26
N GLY A 45 27.01 6.62 -0.71
CA GLY A 45 27.40 7.80 -1.50
C GLY A 45 26.37 8.12 -2.59
N SER A 46 26.38 9.39 -3.05
CA SER A 46 25.51 9.86 -4.14
C SER A 46 25.69 9.06 -5.45
N GLY A 47 26.91 8.68 -5.81
CA GLY A 47 27.16 7.84 -6.97
C GLY A 47 26.47 6.49 -6.90
N THR A 48 26.40 5.89 -5.70
CA THR A 48 25.63 4.66 -5.48
C THR A 48 24.15 4.90 -5.65
N PHE A 49 23.60 5.98 -5.08
CA PHE A 49 22.18 6.31 -5.24
C PHE A 49 21.81 6.44 -6.72
N PHE A 50 22.52 7.28 -7.47
CA PHE A 50 22.22 7.53 -8.89
C PHE A 50 22.46 6.32 -9.81
N HIS A 51 23.20 5.33 -9.35
CA HIS A 51 23.30 4.04 -10.05
C HIS A 51 21.98 3.25 -9.99
N TYR A 52 21.19 3.37 -8.90
CA TYR A 52 19.91 2.67 -8.72
C TYR A 52 18.70 3.51 -9.11
N PHE A 53 18.74 4.79 -8.81
CA PHE A 53 17.61 5.71 -8.98
C PHE A 53 18.06 7.05 -9.56
N PRO A 54 17.67 7.35 -10.81
CA PRO A 54 18.03 8.63 -11.45
C PRO A 54 17.56 9.86 -10.68
N THR A 55 16.37 9.78 -10.04
CA THR A 55 15.76 10.88 -9.30
C THR A 55 15.11 10.41 -8.00
N LYS A 56 14.70 11.37 -7.13
CA LYS A 56 13.89 11.03 -5.95
C LYS A 56 12.49 10.56 -6.32
N LEU A 57 11.99 10.93 -7.51
CA LEU A 57 10.72 10.43 -8.02
C LEU A 57 10.81 8.93 -8.32
N ASP A 58 11.90 8.47 -8.96
CA ASP A 58 12.08 7.06 -9.28
C ASP A 58 12.08 6.18 -8.03
N VAL A 59 12.68 6.65 -6.93
CA VAL A 59 12.63 5.87 -5.69
C VAL A 59 11.25 5.92 -5.03
N LEU A 60 10.50 7.02 -5.13
CA LEU A 60 9.10 7.06 -4.66
C LEU A 60 8.22 6.09 -5.45
N LEU A 61 8.34 6.09 -6.77
CA LEU A 61 7.63 5.13 -7.64
C LEU A 61 8.00 3.67 -7.32
N ALA A 62 9.26 3.43 -6.94
CA ALA A 62 9.70 2.09 -6.53
C ALA A 62 9.10 1.66 -5.18
N ILE A 63 8.89 2.59 -4.23
CA ILE A 63 8.19 2.29 -2.97
C ILE A 63 6.73 1.90 -3.27
N LEU A 64 6.03 2.68 -4.10
CA LEU A 64 4.64 2.39 -4.50
C LEU A 64 4.55 1.05 -5.25
N ALA A 65 5.52 0.75 -6.12
CA ALA A 65 5.55 -0.51 -6.85
C ALA A 65 5.74 -1.73 -5.92
N LEU A 66 6.52 -1.61 -4.86
CA LEU A 66 6.66 -2.69 -3.86
C LEU A 66 5.34 -2.94 -3.15
N GLY A 67 4.63 -1.90 -2.69
CA GLY A 67 3.32 -2.08 -2.07
C GLY A 67 2.31 -2.76 -2.99
N ILE A 68 2.30 -2.42 -4.28
CA ILE A 68 1.45 -3.09 -5.29
C ILE A 68 1.80 -4.57 -5.42
N GLU A 69 3.09 -4.90 -5.41
CA GLU A 69 3.53 -6.31 -5.51
C GLU A 69 3.16 -7.10 -4.25
N GLU A 70 3.29 -6.51 -3.06
CA GLU A 70 2.84 -7.10 -1.80
C GLU A 70 1.34 -7.42 -1.82
N VAL A 71 0.51 -6.55 -2.41
CA VAL A 71 -0.93 -6.81 -2.59
C VAL A 71 -1.17 -8.00 -3.53
N ARG A 72 -0.40 -8.12 -4.63
CA ARG A 72 -0.49 -9.26 -5.55
C ARG A 72 -0.11 -10.57 -4.87
N GLU A 73 0.98 -10.55 -4.10
CA GLU A 73 1.46 -11.72 -3.36
C GLU A 73 0.47 -12.13 -2.27
N ALA A 74 -0.15 -11.16 -1.58
CA ALA A 74 -1.20 -11.43 -0.58
C ALA A 74 -2.38 -12.20 -1.17
N GLY A 75 -2.71 -11.98 -2.44
CA GLY A 75 -3.76 -12.74 -3.13
C GLY A 75 -3.52 -14.25 -3.16
N ALA A 76 -2.26 -14.68 -3.24
CA ALA A 76 -1.91 -16.10 -3.25
C ALA A 76 -2.18 -16.80 -1.90
N VAL A 77 -2.13 -16.06 -0.79
CA VAL A 77 -2.42 -16.60 0.56
C VAL A 77 -3.86 -17.07 0.69
N TYR A 78 -4.76 -16.49 -0.08
CA TYR A 78 -6.19 -16.81 -0.03
C TYR A 78 -6.62 -17.87 -1.06
N ALA A 79 -5.73 -18.37 -1.92
CA ALA A 79 -6.09 -19.22 -3.07
C ALA A 79 -6.91 -20.45 -2.69
N ASP A 80 -6.59 -21.10 -1.57
CA ASP A 80 -7.24 -22.33 -1.10
C ASP A 80 -8.38 -22.08 -0.09
N ARG A 81 -8.73 -20.82 0.18
CA ARG A 81 -9.78 -20.46 1.14
C ARG A 81 -11.18 -20.71 0.56
N THR A 82 -12.08 -21.17 1.42
CA THR A 82 -13.49 -21.49 1.07
C THR A 82 -14.53 -20.64 1.81
N ASP A 83 -14.09 -19.70 2.63
CA ASP A 83 -14.89 -18.77 3.43
C ASP A 83 -14.77 -17.33 2.89
N PRO A 84 -15.51 -16.96 1.83
CA PRO A 84 -15.29 -15.69 1.13
C PRO A 84 -15.50 -14.45 1.99
N LEU A 85 -16.49 -14.44 2.89
CA LEU A 85 -16.67 -13.33 3.84
C LEU A 85 -15.47 -13.22 4.80
N GLY A 86 -14.95 -14.36 5.28
CA GLY A 86 -13.75 -14.38 6.12
C GLY A 86 -12.56 -13.77 5.41
N VAL A 87 -12.34 -14.10 4.13
CA VAL A 87 -11.27 -13.52 3.32
C VAL A 87 -11.44 -12.01 3.16
N LEU A 88 -12.64 -11.53 2.85
CA LEU A 88 -12.89 -10.07 2.72
C LEU A 88 -12.54 -9.33 4.02
N LEU A 89 -12.92 -9.88 5.17
CA LEU A 89 -12.61 -9.28 6.46
C LEU A 89 -11.12 -9.38 6.81
N ASP A 90 -10.43 -10.44 6.36
CA ASP A 90 -8.99 -10.58 6.54
C ASP A 90 -8.22 -9.57 5.69
N ILE A 91 -8.63 -9.32 4.44
CA ILE A 91 -8.05 -8.27 3.59
C ILE A 91 -8.18 -6.89 4.27
N ILE A 92 -9.35 -6.55 4.80
CA ILE A 92 -9.57 -5.28 5.52
C ILE A 92 -8.70 -5.19 6.78
N ARG A 93 -8.58 -6.31 7.51
CA ARG A 93 -7.76 -6.40 8.72
C ARG A 93 -6.28 -6.21 8.41
N GLN A 94 -5.79 -6.86 7.35
CA GLN A 94 -4.40 -6.74 6.91
C GLN A 94 -4.09 -5.29 6.49
N GLY A 95 -4.97 -4.63 5.72
CA GLY A 95 -4.80 -3.22 5.37
C GLY A 95 -4.69 -2.30 6.59
N ALA A 96 -5.42 -2.60 7.68
CA ALA A 96 -5.29 -1.85 8.93
C ALA A 96 -3.98 -2.18 9.68
N ASP A 97 -3.47 -3.42 9.59
CA ASP A 97 -2.18 -3.80 10.16
C ASP A 97 -1.02 -3.11 9.42
N ASP A 98 -1.07 -3.08 8.10
CA ASP A 98 -0.09 -2.38 7.27
C ASP A 98 -0.09 -0.87 7.56
N ALA A 99 -1.28 -0.30 7.77
CA ALA A 99 -1.46 1.09 8.16
C ALA A 99 -0.91 1.42 9.56
N ALA A 100 -0.68 0.42 10.41
CA ALA A 100 -0.10 0.59 11.74
C ALA A 100 1.44 0.74 11.72
N GLU A 101 2.10 0.56 10.57
CA GLU A 101 3.53 0.84 10.41
C GLU A 101 3.79 2.33 10.74
N PRO A 102 4.74 2.64 11.66
CA PRO A 102 4.91 3.99 12.20
C PRO A 102 5.18 5.09 11.17
N ARG A 103 5.78 4.74 10.02
CA ARG A 103 6.07 5.70 8.93
C ARG A 103 4.87 5.93 8.01
N MET A 104 3.86 5.06 8.05
CA MET A 104 2.74 5.09 7.11
C MET A 104 1.97 6.43 7.11
N PRO A 105 1.63 7.04 8.26
CA PRO A 105 0.93 8.33 8.25
C PRO A 105 1.73 9.42 7.53
N GLY A 106 3.04 9.49 7.76
CA GLY A 106 3.93 10.44 7.11
C GLY A 106 4.09 10.18 5.62
N PHE A 107 4.21 8.91 5.23
CA PHE A 107 4.32 8.50 3.84
C PHE A 107 3.04 8.82 3.04
N VAL A 108 1.87 8.52 3.59
CA VAL A 108 0.57 8.88 2.97
C VAL A 108 0.47 10.39 2.73
N ARG A 109 0.90 11.22 3.69
CA ARG A 109 0.97 12.69 3.48
C ARG A 109 1.94 13.07 2.38
N ALA A 110 3.12 12.43 2.32
CA ALA A 110 4.11 12.71 1.28
C ALA A 110 3.57 12.40 -0.13
N VAL A 111 2.89 11.25 -0.30
CA VAL A 111 2.25 10.86 -1.56
C VAL A 111 1.09 11.80 -1.88
N GLY A 112 0.25 12.14 -0.91
CA GLY A 112 -0.88 13.07 -1.07
C GLY A 112 -0.47 14.43 -1.61
N GLY A 113 0.70 14.93 -1.22
CA GLY A 113 1.26 16.20 -1.73
C GLY A 113 1.63 16.19 -3.21
N VAL A 114 1.78 15.00 -3.83
CA VAL A 114 2.23 14.86 -5.23
C VAL A 114 1.34 13.94 -6.06
N MET A 115 0.19 13.53 -5.54
CA MET A 115 -0.71 12.56 -6.19
C MET A 115 -1.26 12.99 -7.55
N THR A 116 -1.19 14.30 -7.86
CA THR A 116 -1.60 14.85 -9.16
C THR A 116 -0.48 14.82 -10.22
N GLN A 117 0.74 14.45 -9.85
CA GLN A 117 1.81 14.26 -10.84
C GLN A 117 1.51 13.01 -11.68
N PRO A 118 1.64 13.08 -13.02
CA PRO A 118 1.17 12.02 -13.93
C PRO A 118 1.70 10.62 -13.58
N ASP A 119 2.99 10.49 -13.26
CA ASP A 119 3.60 9.20 -12.94
C ASP A 119 3.10 8.62 -11.62
N ILE A 120 2.87 9.49 -10.62
CA ILE A 120 2.30 9.11 -9.32
C ILE A 120 0.84 8.72 -9.49
N ALA A 121 0.05 9.55 -10.22
CA ALA A 121 -1.36 9.25 -10.51
C ALA A 121 -1.51 7.89 -11.21
N ALA A 122 -0.68 7.62 -12.23
CA ALA A 122 -0.69 6.34 -12.92
C ALA A 122 -0.37 5.15 -11.98
N LYS A 123 0.56 5.34 -11.03
CA LYS A 123 0.92 4.31 -10.05
C LYS A 123 -0.17 4.08 -9.00
N LEU A 124 -0.87 5.15 -8.57
CA LEU A 124 -2.04 5.04 -7.69
C LEU A 124 -3.24 4.38 -8.41
N ASP A 125 -3.43 4.65 -9.71
CA ASP A 125 -4.42 3.94 -10.53
C ASP A 125 -4.09 2.44 -10.70
N GLU A 126 -2.80 2.10 -10.79
CA GLU A 126 -2.35 0.69 -10.79
C GLU A 126 -2.66 0.02 -9.46
N ASP A 127 -2.36 0.68 -8.33
CA ASP A 127 -2.70 0.20 -7.00
C ASP A 127 -4.20 -0.05 -6.85
N ALA A 128 -5.03 0.92 -7.22
CA ALA A 128 -6.48 0.80 -7.15
C ALA A 128 -7.01 -0.39 -7.97
N ARG A 129 -6.46 -0.63 -9.16
CA ARG A 129 -6.81 -1.80 -9.98
C ARG A 129 -6.37 -3.11 -9.31
N THR A 130 -5.16 -3.15 -8.75
CA THR A 130 -4.64 -4.34 -8.07
C THR A 130 -5.48 -4.69 -6.84
N GLN A 131 -5.86 -3.70 -6.04
CA GLN A 131 -6.77 -3.89 -4.90
C GLN A 131 -8.16 -4.39 -5.35
N ARG A 132 -8.69 -3.83 -6.44
CA ARG A 132 -9.96 -4.29 -7.02
C ARG A 132 -9.87 -5.75 -7.46
N ASP A 133 -8.81 -6.12 -8.17
CA ASP A 133 -8.60 -7.48 -8.68
C ASP A 133 -8.43 -8.50 -7.55
N LEU A 134 -7.89 -8.08 -6.41
CA LEU A 134 -7.83 -8.89 -5.18
C LEU A 134 -9.22 -9.08 -4.56
N ILE A 135 -10.01 -8.01 -4.41
CA ILE A 135 -11.26 -8.00 -3.62
C ILE A 135 -12.45 -8.54 -4.42
N LEU A 136 -12.62 -8.13 -5.67
CA LEU A 136 -13.82 -8.41 -6.48
C LEU A 136 -14.19 -9.89 -6.57
N PRO A 137 -13.26 -10.82 -6.82
CA PRO A 137 -13.60 -12.24 -6.90
C PRO A 137 -14.19 -12.81 -5.60
N TRP A 138 -13.76 -12.28 -4.46
CA TRP A 138 -14.24 -12.68 -3.14
C TRP A 138 -15.63 -12.10 -2.84
N VAL A 139 -15.91 -10.87 -3.26
CA VAL A 139 -17.25 -10.29 -3.20
C VAL A 139 -18.24 -11.13 -4.02
N GLU A 140 -17.88 -11.50 -5.25
CA GLU A 140 -18.72 -12.35 -6.09
C GLU A 140 -18.96 -13.74 -5.48
N LYS A 141 -17.93 -14.36 -4.89
CA LYS A 141 -18.05 -15.65 -4.19
C LYS A 141 -18.98 -15.52 -2.98
N ALA A 142 -18.83 -14.47 -2.16
CA ALA A 142 -19.63 -14.24 -0.96
C ALA A 142 -21.10 -13.96 -1.30
N GLN A 143 -21.38 -13.22 -2.37
CA GLN A 143 -22.76 -13.02 -2.85
C GLN A 143 -23.40 -14.33 -3.33
N ARG A 144 -22.67 -15.13 -4.11
CA ARG A 144 -23.16 -16.45 -4.56
C ARG A 144 -23.42 -17.41 -3.40
N ALA A 145 -22.65 -17.31 -2.33
CA ALA A 145 -22.83 -18.09 -1.11
C ALA A 145 -23.97 -17.56 -0.20
N GLY A 146 -24.54 -16.38 -0.50
CA GLY A 146 -25.55 -15.73 0.34
C GLY A 146 -24.99 -15.18 1.66
N GLU A 147 -23.68 -15.01 1.77
CA GLU A 147 -23.00 -14.54 2.98
C GLU A 147 -23.03 -13.02 3.12
N ILE A 148 -23.26 -12.30 2.02
CA ILE A 148 -23.29 -10.83 2.00
C ILE A 148 -24.47 -10.31 1.19
N ARG A 149 -24.75 -9.02 1.35
CA ARG A 149 -25.81 -8.28 0.65
C ARG A 149 -25.75 -8.44 -0.86
N THR A 150 -26.92 -8.45 -1.51
CA THR A 150 -27.10 -8.60 -2.96
C THR A 150 -27.79 -7.41 -3.64
N ASP A 151 -28.19 -6.39 -2.86
CA ASP A 151 -28.85 -5.16 -3.36
C ASP A 151 -27.87 -4.20 -4.06
N LEU A 152 -26.55 -4.43 -3.91
CA LEU A 152 -25.50 -3.74 -4.63
C LEU A 152 -24.76 -4.71 -5.55
N THR A 153 -24.29 -4.21 -6.70
CA THR A 153 -23.43 -5.02 -7.59
C THR A 153 -22.07 -5.30 -6.93
N PRO A 154 -21.39 -6.42 -7.30
CA PRO A 154 -20.05 -6.73 -6.80
C PRO A 154 -19.06 -5.58 -6.94
N ASP A 155 -19.06 -4.88 -8.09
CA ASP A 155 -18.20 -3.73 -8.34
C ASP A 155 -18.46 -2.57 -7.36
N ARG A 156 -19.74 -2.32 -7.02
CA ARG A 156 -20.08 -1.27 -6.05
C ARG A 156 -19.64 -1.63 -4.66
N ILE A 157 -19.84 -2.88 -4.24
CA ILE A 157 -19.35 -3.36 -2.94
C ILE A 157 -17.83 -3.23 -2.88
N THR A 158 -17.11 -3.68 -3.91
CA THR A 158 -15.65 -3.58 -4.00
C THR A 158 -15.18 -2.12 -3.89
N SER A 159 -15.85 -1.20 -4.58
CA SER A 159 -15.53 0.23 -4.52
C SER A 159 -15.75 0.81 -3.11
N TRP A 160 -16.80 0.39 -2.39
CA TRP A 160 -17.03 0.83 -1.02
C TRP A 160 -16.01 0.25 -0.03
N LEU A 161 -15.59 -1.00 -0.20
CA LEU A 161 -14.53 -1.59 0.62
C LEU A 161 -13.20 -0.85 0.40
N TYR A 162 -12.87 -0.53 -0.85
CA TYR A 162 -11.69 0.30 -1.18
C TYR A 162 -11.78 1.72 -0.59
N LEU A 163 -12.98 2.35 -0.63
CA LEU A 163 -13.21 3.64 0.00
C LEU A 163 -13.01 3.58 1.53
N LEU A 164 -13.47 2.53 2.20
CA LEU A 164 -13.32 2.36 3.64
C LEU A 164 -11.83 2.28 4.03
N THR A 165 -11.04 1.48 3.31
CA THR A 165 -9.58 1.35 3.58
C THR A 165 -8.82 2.62 3.20
N GLY A 166 -9.11 3.22 2.05
CA GLY A 166 -8.50 4.49 1.62
C GLY A 166 -8.85 5.66 2.53
N GLY A 167 -10.11 5.76 2.95
CA GLY A 167 -10.56 6.76 3.92
C GLY A 167 -9.89 6.58 5.28
N PHE A 168 -9.73 5.34 5.73
CA PHE A 168 -9.01 4.99 6.94
C PHE A 168 -7.54 5.45 6.88
N LEU A 169 -6.82 5.12 5.81
CA LEU A 169 -5.45 5.58 5.56
C LEU A 169 -5.36 7.12 5.55
N GLY A 170 -6.31 7.79 4.89
CA GLY A 170 -6.36 9.25 4.87
C GLY A 170 -6.54 9.85 6.27
N ARG A 171 -7.38 9.23 7.12
CA ARG A 171 -7.62 9.72 8.50
C ARG A 171 -6.42 9.54 9.39
N ILE A 172 -5.75 8.39 9.40
CA ILE A 172 -4.53 8.19 10.20
C ILE A 172 -3.38 9.12 9.77
N ALA A 173 -3.39 9.57 8.52
CA ALA A 173 -2.38 10.49 8.02
C ALA A 173 -2.54 11.93 8.57
N VAL A 174 -3.75 12.35 8.95
CA VAL A 174 -4.04 13.76 9.29
C VAL A 174 -4.55 13.98 10.71
N GLU A 175 -4.99 12.94 11.40
CA GLU A 175 -5.60 13.05 12.73
C GLU A 175 -4.80 12.26 13.78
N GLU A 176 -4.12 12.97 14.70
CA GLU A 176 -3.20 12.36 15.67
C GLU A 176 -3.88 11.33 16.60
N ASN A 177 -5.15 11.56 16.97
CA ASN A 177 -5.88 10.66 17.86
C ASN A 177 -6.57 9.49 17.15
N PHE A 178 -6.53 9.46 15.81
CA PHE A 178 -7.10 8.39 14.99
C PHE A 178 -5.95 7.46 14.54
N THR A 179 -5.68 6.42 15.31
CA THR A 179 -4.58 5.51 15.03
C THR A 179 -5.07 4.19 14.46
N ALA A 180 -4.29 3.58 13.57
CA ALA A 180 -4.62 2.29 12.98
C ALA A 180 -4.87 1.22 14.04
N GLN A 181 -4.07 1.19 15.10
CA GLN A 181 -4.19 0.20 16.17
C GLN A 181 -5.47 0.38 17.00
N ALA A 182 -5.87 1.63 17.29
CA ALA A 182 -7.08 1.89 18.06
C ALA A 182 -8.35 1.61 17.25
N GLU A 183 -8.34 1.92 15.94
CA GLU A 183 -9.51 1.92 15.09
C GLU A 183 -9.68 0.65 14.22
N LYS A 184 -8.71 -0.24 14.19
CA LYS A 184 -8.76 -1.49 13.41
C LYS A 184 -10.03 -2.30 13.65
N ALA A 185 -10.42 -2.47 14.92
CA ALA A 185 -11.62 -3.25 15.27
C ALA A 185 -12.88 -2.59 14.73
N THR A 186 -12.96 -1.25 14.83
CA THR A 186 -14.08 -0.45 14.30
C THR A 186 -14.14 -0.53 12.77
N LEU A 187 -13.00 -0.47 12.08
CA LEU A 187 -12.94 -0.61 10.62
C LEU A 187 -13.47 -1.97 10.16
N VAL A 188 -12.99 -3.07 10.77
CA VAL A 188 -13.40 -4.44 10.43
C VAL A 188 -14.90 -4.64 10.72
N GLU A 189 -15.40 -4.15 11.85
CA GLU A 189 -16.81 -4.24 12.19
C GLU A 189 -17.69 -3.39 11.25
N THR A 190 -17.21 -2.21 10.84
CA THR A 190 -17.90 -1.37 9.86
C THR A 190 -18.00 -2.08 8.51
N ALA A 191 -16.92 -2.70 8.03
CA ALA A 191 -16.94 -3.50 6.82
C ALA A 191 -17.90 -4.68 6.94
N ARG A 192 -17.91 -5.39 8.07
CA ARG A 192 -18.84 -6.51 8.34
C ARG A 192 -20.29 -6.06 8.27
N ARG A 193 -20.65 -4.95 8.92
CA ARG A 193 -22.03 -4.40 8.90
C ARG A 193 -22.44 -3.93 7.52
N PHE A 194 -21.52 -3.30 6.79
CA PHE A 194 -21.77 -2.88 5.41
C PHE A 194 -22.04 -4.09 4.49
N LEU A 195 -21.34 -5.20 4.71
CA LEU A 195 -21.48 -6.43 3.93
C LEU A 195 -22.72 -7.26 4.32
N ALA A 196 -23.30 -7.06 5.50
CA ALA A 196 -24.40 -7.89 6.00
C ALA A 196 -25.56 -7.97 4.99
N PRO A 197 -26.21 -9.18 4.86
CA PRO A 197 -27.35 -9.43 3.98
C PRO A 197 -28.53 -8.49 4.23
#